data_79a2035cee58fae62a27ea4e64239feb
#
_entry.id   79a2035cee58fae62a27ea4e64239feb
#
_cell.length_a   1.000
_cell.length_b   1.000
_cell.length_c   1.000
_cell.angle_alpha   90.00
_cell.angle_beta   90.00
_cell.angle_gamma   90.00
#
_symmetry.space_group_name_H-M   'P 1'
#
loop_
_entity.id
_entity.type
_entity.pdbx_description
1 polymer ?
#
loop_
_entity_poly.entity_id
_entity_poly.type
_entity_poly.pdbx_seq_one_letter_code
_entity_poly.pdbx_strand_id
1 'polypeptide(L)'
;VSLATRSEHLQAALSFAPEVMTKPVDSGQSLENYLDSPTVICLGPGLGKDYWSEQMIYKSLENTHKNKTPILIDADGLNLLPEFSKKLPLPKKIVLTPHLGEAARLLNTSVEKVKKNKISAAKRISNKYNSVVVLKSHETLICKEDKIYICDKGNPGMATAGMGDVLSGMISGLIAQKLSLFEAACLGVDL
;
A
#
# COMPACT_ATOMS: atom_id res chain seq x y z
N VAL A 1 -13.84 9.61 3.63
CA VAL A 1 -12.39 9.38 3.56
C VAL A 1 -11.69 10.41 4.43
N SER A 2 -10.64 10.01 5.16
CA SER A 2 -9.78 10.92 5.92
C SER A 2 -8.37 10.87 5.35
N LEU A 3 -7.73 12.04 5.19
CA LEU A 3 -6.34 12.19 4.81
C LEU A 3 -5.53 12.68 6.01
N ALA A 4 -4.68 11.84 6.56
CA ALA A 4 -3.68 12.22 7.55
C ALA A 4 -2.42 12.72 6.83
N THR A 5 -2.05 13.98 7.02
CA THR A 5 -0.91 14.62 6.35
C THR A 5 -0.29 15.68 7.24
N ARG A 6 0.88 16.18 6.88
CA ARG A 6 1.56 17.27 7.60
C ARG A 6 0.69 18.54 7.59
N SER A 7 0.77 19.30 8.66
CA SER A 7 0.03 20.57 8.79
C SER A 7 0.25 21.52 7.62
N GLU A 8 1.46 21.58 7.08
CA GLU A 8 1.82 22.44 5.94
C GLU A 8 1.09 22.09 4.63
N HIS A 9 0.58 20.85 4.50
CA HIS A 9 -0.14 20.39 3.30
C HIS A 9 -1.66 20.57 3.37
N LEU A 10 -2.22 20.96 4.54
CA LEU A 10 -3.67 21.02 4.75
C LEU A 10 -4.38 21.93 3.76
N GLN A 11 -3.83 23.14 3.57
CA GLN A 11 -4.45 24.11 2.66
C GLN A 11 -4.52 23.59 1.23
N ALA A 12 -3.44 22.98 0.75
CA ALA A 12 -3.39 22.42 -0.60
C ALA A 12 -4.39 21.26 -0.75
N ALA A 13 -4.46 20.37 0.24
CA ALA A 13 -5.39 19.25 0.23
C ALA A 13 -6.85 19.69 0.25
N LEU A 14 -7.21 20.65 1.09
CA LEU A 14 -8.56 21.21 1.17
C LEU A 14 -8.95 21.98 -0.10
N SER A 15 -8.00 22.66 -0.74
CA SER A 15 -8.25 23.39 -1.99
C SER A 15 -8.48 22.43 -3.17
N PHE A 16 -7.82 21.28 -3.16
CA PHE A 16 -7.93 20.30 -4.24
C PHE A 16 -9.14 19.36 -4.07
N ALA A 17 -9.44 18.92 -2.84
CA ALA A 17 -10.51 17.98 -2.53
C ALA A 17 -11.21 18.35 -1.22
N PRO A 18 -12.10 19.36 -1.23
CA PRO A 18 -12.74 19.88 -0.02
C PRO A 18 -13.65 18.87 0.69
N GLU A 19 -14.09 17.82 0.00
CA GLU A 19 -14.89 16.71 0.54
C GLU A 19 -14.08 15.73 1.38
N VAL A 20 -12.73 15.76 1.33
CA VAL A 20 -11.86 14.90 2.10
C VAL A 20 -11.59 15.51 3.47
N MET A 21 -11.84 14.73 4.53
CA MET A 21 -11.55 15.16 5.90
C MET A 21 -10.04 15.16 6.15
N THR A 22 -9.39 16.29 5.98
CA THR A 22 -7.95 16.43 6.25
C THR A 22 -7.66 16.51 7.74
N LYS A 23 -6.65 15.78 8.19
CA LYS A 23 -6.21 15.69 9.58
C LYS A 23 -4.74 16.07 9.68
N PRO A 24 -4.37 17.10 10.46
CA PRO A 24 -2.97 17.46 10.68
C PRO A 24 -2.29 16.40 11.53
N VAL A 25 -1.17 15.90 11.03
CA VAL A 25 -0.36 14.88 11.72
C VAL A 25 1.11 15.27 11.58
N ASP A 26 1.69 15.87 12.62
CA ASP A 26 3.07 16.31 12.61
C ASP A 26 4.00 15.36 13.38
N SER A 27 3.44 14.34 14.03
CA SER A 27 4.20 13.31 14.77
C SER A 27 3.46 11.98 14.82
N GLY A 28 4.19 10.90 15.15
CA GLY A 28 3.58 9.59 15.39
C GLY A 28 2.52 9.61 16.50
N GLN A 29 2.71 10.42 17.53
CA GLN A 29 1.75 10.55 18.62
C GLN A 29 0.45 11.22 18.15
N SER A 30 0.52 12.24 17.30
CA SER A 30 -0.68 12.88 16.74
C SER A 30 -1.44 11.94 15.78
N LEU A 31 -0.74 11.01 15.10
CA LEU A 31 -1.38 9.98 14.27
C LEU A 31 -2.22 9.01 15.10
N GLU A 32 -1.79 8.64 16.31
CA GLU A 32 -2.51 7.68 17.17
C GLU A 32 -3.98 8.06 17.37
N ASN A 33 -4.28 9.35 17.48
CA ASN A 33 -5.65 9.85 17.66
C ASN A 33 -6.60 9.49 16.50
N TYR A 34 -6.06 9.11 15.34
CA TYR A 34 -6.84 8.78 14.13
C TYR A 34 -6.78 7.29 13.77
N LEU A 35 -6.06 6.48 14.54
CA LEU A 35 -5.88 5.05 14.27
C LEU A 35 -6.85 4.13 15.02
N ASP A 36 -7.73 4.67 15.89
CA ASP A 36 -8.60 3.83 16.73
C ASP A 36 -9.69 3.11 15.95
N SER A 37 -10.21 3.68 14.88
CA SER A 37 -11.35 3.12 14.16
C SER A 37 -11.35 3.21 12.64
N PRO A 38 -10.20 3.24 11.93
CA PRO A 38 -10.24 3.20 10.48
C PRO A 38 -10.71 1.82 9.99
N THR A 39 -11.55 1.80 8.97
CA THR A 39 -11.98 0.55 8.32
C THR A 39 -10.83 -0.10 7.53
N VAL A 40 -9.95 0.73 6.98
CA VAL A 40 -8.73 0.37 6.24
C VAL A 40 -7.75 1.54 6.30
N ILE A 41 -6.47 1.24 6.27
CA ILE A 41 -5.40 2.24 6.16
C ILE A 41 -4.73 2.07 4.79
N CYS A 42 -4.59 3.17 4.02
CA CYS A 42 -3.74 3.24 2.85
C CYS A 42 -2.52 4.08 3.21
N LEU A 43 -1.32 3.52 3.08
CA LEU A 43 -0.08 4.13 3.52
C LEU A 43 0.97 4.09 2.41
N GLY A 44 1.63 5.21 2.17
CA GLY A 44 2.82 5.25 1.32
C GLY A 44 2.81 6.27 0.18
N PRO A 45 1.69 6.52 -0.54
CA PRO A 45 1.64 7.59 -1.52
C PRO A 45 2.06 8.93 -0.90
N GLY A 46 3.07 9.59 -1.47
CA GLY A 46 3.57 10.88 -0.99
C GLY A 46 4.17 10.89 0.42
N LEU A 47 4.44 9.72 1.01
CA LEU A 47 4.90 9.61 2.40
C LEU A 47 6.30 10.20 2.61
N GLY A 48 7.21 10.07 1.64
CA GLY A 48 8.61 10.38 1.81
C GLY A 48 9.38 9.30 2.59
N LYS A 49 10.61 9.65 3.04
CA LYS A 49 11.53 8.71 3.70
C LYS A 49 12.29 9.37 4.85
N ASP A 50 11.78 10.46 5.37
CA ASP A 50 12.36 11.16 6.51
C ASP A 50 11.86 10.60 7.85
N TYR A 51 12.31 11.21 8.95
CA TYR A 51 11.94 10.78 10.29
C TYR A 51 10.43 10.79 10.55
N TRP A 52 9.70 11.76 9.97
CA TRP A 52 8.24 11.79 10.06
C TRP A 52 7.62 10.55 9.39
N SER A 53 8.08 10.20 8.19
CA SER A 53 7.62 9.03 7.44
C SER A 53 7.87 7.73 8.19
N GLU A 54 9.02 7.63 8.88
CA GLU A 54 9.34 6.48 9.73
C GLU A 54 8.38 6.36 10.92
N GLN A 55 7.98 7.47 11.53
CA GLN A 55 6.98 7.46 12.60
C GLN A 55 5.60 7.01 12.06
N MET A 56 5.21 7.49 10.87
CA MET A 56 3.92 7.13 10.26
C MET A 56 3.83 5.63 9.98
N ILE A 57 4.86 5.03 9.38
CA ILE A 57 4.86 3.58 9.12
C ILE A 57 4.92 2.78 10.42
N TYR A 58 5.75 3.20 11.38
CA TYR A 58 5.87 2.52 12.67
C TYR A 58 4.51 2.43 13.36
N LYS A 59 3.86 3.59 13.57
CA LYS A 59 2.57 3.67 14.28
C LYS A 59 1.43 2.97 13.54
N SER A 60 1.42 3.05 12.21
CA SER A 60 0.43 2.35 11.39
C SER A 60 0.58 0.82 11.49
N LEU A 61 1.81 0.28 11.42
CA LEU A 61 2.04 -1.15 11.56
C LEU A 61 1.72 -1.65 12.97
N GLU A 62 2.15 -0.94 14.01
CA GLU A 62 1.86 -1.25 15.42
C GLU A 62 0.35 -1.33 15.65
N ASN A 63 -0.38 -0.30 15.25
CA ASN A 63 -1.82 -0.22 15.44
C ASN A 63 -2.58 -1.30 14.64
N THR A 64 -2.27 -1.47 13.36
CA THR A 64 -2.94 -2.44 12.48
C THR A 64 -2.68 -3.89 12.92
N HIS A 65 -1.52 -4.17 13.48
CA HIS A 65 -1.25 -5.47 14.11
C HIS A 65 -2.15 -5.71 15.32
N LYS A 66 -2.27 -4.73 16.22
CA LYS A 66 -3.08 -4.79 17.45
C LYS A 66 -4.58 -4.88 17.14
N ASN A 67 -5.08 -3.99 16.30
CA ASN A 67 -6.53 -3.84 16.04
C ASN A 67 -7.03 -4.72 14.89
N LYS A 68 -6.14 -5.46 14.20
CA LYS A 68 -6.47 -6.29 13.03
C LYS A 68 -7.09 -5.50 11.88
N THR A 69 -6.84 -4.19 11.83
CA THR A 69 -7.28 -3.30 10.75
C THR A 69 -6.53 -3.66 9.46
N PRO A 70 -7.21 -3.77 8.32
CA PRO A 70 -6.53 -3.96 7.03
C PRO A 70 -5.65 -2.76 6.70
N ILE A 71 -4.47 -3.04 6.11
CA ILE A 71 -3.57 -2.00 5.61
C ILE A 71 -3.13 -2.31 4.18
N LEU A 72 -3.18 -1.31 3.33
CA LEU A 72 -2.55 -1.31 2.01
C LEU A 72 -1.30 -0.45 2.07
N ILE A 73 -0.17 -0.97 1.58
CA ILE A 73 1.11 -0.26 1.54
C ILE A 73 1.58 -0.15 0.09
N ASP A 74 1.84 1.09 -0.36
CA ASP A 74 2.33 1.42 -1.70
C ASP A 74 3.52 2.38 -1.65
N ALA A 75 4.14 2.64 -2.76
CA ALA A 75 5.14 3.69 -2.99
C ALA A 75 6.23 3.75 -1.90
N ASP A 76 6.40 4.91 -1.22
CA ASP A 76 7.43 5.06 -0.19
C ASP A 76 7.23 4.16 1.02
N GLY A 77 5.99 3.77 1.33
CA GLY A 77 5.71 2.77 2.35
C GLY A 77 6.37 1.42 2.05
N LEU A 78 6.37 0.99 0.78
CA LEU A 78 7.07 -0.23 0.34
C LEU A 78 8.59 -0.12 0.45
N ASN A 79 9.15 1.09 0.30
CA ASN A 79 10.58 1.31 0.46
C ASN A 79 11.02 1.20 1.93
N LEU A 80 10.17 1.63 2.87
CA LEU A 80 10.44 1.57 4.32
C LEU A 80 10.13 0.20 4.92
N LEU A 81 9.16 -0.53 4.38
CA LEU A 81 8.67 -1.81 4.90
C LEU A 81 9.75 -2.85 5.21
N PRO A 82 10.82 -3.06 4.39
CA PRO A 82 11.85 -4.05 4.67
C PRO A 82 12.59 -3.83 5.99
N GLU A 83 12.76 -2.60 6.41
CA GLU A 83 13.39 -2.27 7.68
C GLU A 83 12.43 -2.49 8.86
N PHE A 84 11.22 -1.94 8.75
CA PHE A 84 10.23 -2.00 9.83
C PHE A 84 9.67 -3.40 10.06
N SER A 85 9.59 -4.25 9.03
CA SER A 85 9.21 -5.66 9.16
C SER A 85 10.18 -6.51 9.98
N LYS A 86 11.39 -6.01 10.25
CA LYS A 86 12.36 -6.66 11.15
C LYS A 86 12.19 -6.22 12.61
N LYS A 87 11.57 -5.07 12.83
CA LYS A 87 11.42 -4.42 14.14
C LYS A 87 10.04 -4.68 14.76
N LEU A 88 9.03 -4.89 13.92
CA LEU A 88 7.62 -5.01 14.32
C LEU A 88 6.97 -6.26 13.72
N PRO A 89 6.04 -6.91 14.44
CA PRO A 89 5.21 -7.93 13.85
C PRO A 89 4.30 -7.34 12.78
N LEU A 90 4.21 -7.99 11.63
CA LEU A 90 3.37 -7.53 10.53
C LEU A 90 1.88 -7.78 10.80
N PRO A 91 1.00 -6.90 10.31
CA PRO A 91 -0.45 -7.12 10.33
C PRO A 91 -0.84 -8.40 9.58
N LYS A 92 -1.93 -9.05 10.02
CA LYS A 92 -2.46 -10.23 9.31
C LYS A 92 -3.21 -9.88 8.01
N LYS A 93 -3.69 -8.63 7.89
CA LYS A 93 -4.48 -8.15 6.76
C LYS A 93 -3.71 -7.07 6.02
N ILE A 94 -2.80 -7.47 5.15
CA ILE A 94 -1.89 -6.56 4.44
C ILE A 94 -1.97 -6.79 2.93
N VAL A 95 -2.08 -5.69 2.18
CA VAL A 95 -1.94 -5.64 0.72
C VAL A 95 -0.69 -4.84 0.37
N LEU A 96 0.13 -5.34 -0.53
CA LEU A 96 1.30 -4.65 -1.07
C LEU A 96 1.13 -4.45 -2.56
N THR A 97 1.37 -3.24 -3.07
CA THR A 97 1.15 -2.89 -4.48
C THR A 97 2.44 -2.51 -5.21
N PRO A 98 3.51 -3.34 -5.18
CA PRO A 98 4.78 -2.98 -5.77
C PRO A 98 4.75 -2.94 -7.30
N HIS A 99 5.43 -1.95 -7.90
CA HIS A 99 5.92 -2.07 -9.26
C HIS A 99 7.21 -2.93 -9.29
N LEU A 100 7.74 -3.28 -10.48
CA LEU A 100 8.90 -4.19 -10.60
C LEU A 100 10.13 -3.73 -9.80
N GLY A 101 10.39 -2.41 -9.75
CA GLY A 101 11.51 -1.85 -8.99
C GLY A 101 11.33 -1.96 -7.47
N GLU A 102 10.12 -1.71 -6.96
CA GLU A 102 9.77 -1.90 -5.55
C GLU A 102 9.83 -3.38 -5.16
N ALA A 103 9.33 -4.27 -6.03
CA ALA A 103 9.42 -5.71 -5.81
C ALA A 103 10.88 -6.19 -5.72
N ALA A 104 11.75 -5.65 -6.56
CA ALA A 104 13.19 -5.96 -6.51
C ALA A 104 13.80 -5.54 -5.17
N ARG A 105 13.45 -4.33 -4.65
CA ARG A 105 13.90 -3.87 -3.32
C ARG A 105 13.35 -4.73 -2.19
N LEU A 106 12.05 -5.06 -2.21
CA LEU A 106 11.42 -5.95 -1.22
C LEU A 106 12.10 -7.32 -1.13
N LEU A 107 12.58 -7.84 -2.26
CA LEU A 107 13.25 -9.15 -2.36
C LEU A 107 14.77 -9.05 -2.25
N ASN A 108 15.34 -7.85 -2.17
CA ASN A 108 16.79 -7.63 -2.25
C ASN A 108 17.42 -8.33 -3.47
N THR A 109 16.89 -8.02 -4.65
CA THR A 109 17.29 -8.61 -5.93
C THR A 109 17.27 -7.56 -7.06
N SER A 110 17.64 -7.94 -8.29
CA SER A 110 17.58 -7.02 -9.43
C SER A 110 16.20 -7.02 -10.11
N VAL A 111 15.87 -5.92 -10.78
CA VAL A 111 14.63 -5.76 -11.54
C VAL A 111 14.53 -6.80 -12.66
N GLU A 112 15.65 -7.12 -13.32
CA GLU A 112 15.73 -8.13 -14.38
C GLU A 112 15.30 -9.52 -13.88
N LYS A 113 15.73 -9.89 -12.66
CA LYS A 113 15.33 -11.16 -12.05
C LYS A 113 13.84 -11.19 -11.73
N VAL A 114 13.27 -10.09 -11.25
CA VAL A 114 11.81 -9.97 -11.02
C VAL A 114 11.07 -10.06 -12.35
N LYS A 115 11.50 -9.31 -13.38
CA LYS A 115 10.89 -9.30 -14.71
C LYS A 115 10.91 -10.67 -15.38
N LYS A 116 12.02 -11.43 -15.22
CA LYS A 116 12.18 -12.77 -15.81
C LYS A 116 11.18 -13.78 -15.24
N ASN A 117 10.77 -13.64 -13.98
CA ASN A 117 9.79 -14.54 -13.35
C ASN A 117 8.91 -13.80 -12.34
N LYS A 118 7.94 -13.05 -12.86
CA LYS A 118 6.99 -12.23 -12.07
C LYS A 118 6.19 -13.07 -11.07
N ILE A 119 5.74 -14.25 -11.48
CA ILE A 119 4.96 -15.17 -10.62
C ILE A 119 5.77 -15.60 -9.40
N SER A 120 7.00 -16.07 -9.62
CA SER A 120 7.88 -16.46 -8.51
C SER A 120 8.19 -15.26 -7.58
N ALA A 121 8.42 -14.09 -8.15
CA ALA A 121 8.68 -12.88 -7.37
C ALA A 121 7.47 -12.51 -6.50
N ALA A 122 6.25 -12.49 -7.07
CA ALA A 122 5.03 -12.19 -6.33
C ALA A 122 4.77 -13.21 -5.21
N LYS A 123 4.92 -14.51 -5.47
CA LYS A 123 4.81 -15.57 -4.45
C LYS A 123 5.82 -15.38 -3.31
N ARG A 124 7.07 -15.08 -3.63
CA ARG A 124 8.12 -14.82 -2.63
C ARG A 124 7.80 -13.61 -1.76
N ILE A 125 7.26 -12.53 -2.33
CA ILE A 125 6.84 -11.34 -1.56
C ILE A 125 5.63 -11.72 -0.68
N SER A 126 4.62 -12.39 -1.26
CA SER A 126 3.43 -12.84 -0.54
C SER A 126 3.79 -13.68 0.69
N ASN A 127 4.68 -14.66 0.52
CA ASN A 127 5.12 -15.52 1.62
C ASN A 127 5.97 -14.76 2.66
N LYS A 128 6.90 -13.90 2.17
CA LYS A 128 7.80 -13.13 3.06
C LYS A 128 7.04 -12.17 3.99
N TYR A 129 6.00 -11.53 3.47
CA TYR A 129 5.23 -10.51 4.22
C TYR A 129 3.84 -11.00 4.63
N ASN A 130 3.50 -12.27 4.37
CA ASN A 130 2.15 -12.85 4.55
C ASN A 130 1.04 -11.94 3.99
N SER A 131 1.22 -11.43 2.77
CA SER A 131 0.41 -10.37 2.16
C SER A 131 -0.29 -10.81 0.89
N VAL A 132 -1.38 -10.12 0.53
CA VAL A 132 -1.81 -10.04 -0.87
C VAL A 132 -0.83 -9.12 -1.59
N VAL A 133 -0.36 -9.51 -2.76
CA VAL A 133 0.59 -8.75 -3.58
C VAL A 133 -0.07 -8.38 -4.89
N VAL A 134 -0.04 -7.11 -5.25
CA VAL A 134 -0.42 -6.59 -6.56
C VAL A 134 0.86 -6.15 -7.26
N LEU A 135 1.47 -7.02 -8.05
CA LEU A 135 2.69 -6.71 -8.79
C LEU A 135 2.35 -5.95 -10.07
N LYS A 136 2.50 -4.62 -10.01
CA LYS A 136 2.17 -3.70 -11.11
C LYS A 136 3.14 -3.88 -12.29
N SER A 137 2.62 -4.21 -13.47
CA SER A 137 3.34 -4.33 -14.74
C SER A 137 2.36 -4.27 -15.90
N HIS A 138 2.81 -4.43 -17.15
CA HIS A 138 1.93 -4.53 -18.32
C HIS A 138 0.80 -5.57 -18.10
N GLU A 139 1.12 -6.75 -17.57
CA GLU A 139 0.17 -7.70 -17.01
C GLU A 139 0.28 -7.60 -15.50
N THR A 140 -0.69 -6.98 -14.83
CA THR A 140 -0.68 -6.87 -13.38
C THR A 140 -1.04 -8.21 -12.75
N LEU A 141 -0.22 -8.68 -11.83
CA LEU A 141 -0.34 -9.98 -11.20
C LEU A 141 -0.74 -9.82 -9.73
N ILE A 142 -1.87 -10.43 -9.36
CA ILE A 142 -2.33 -10.50 -7.97
C ILE A 142 -2.02 -11.89 -7.42
N CYS A 143 -1.37 -11.93 -6.24
CA CYS A 143 -0.94 -13.17 -5.62
C CYS A 143 -1.23 -13.18 -4.12
N LYS A 144 -1.78 -14.28 -3.62
CA LYS A 144 -1.84 -14.62 -2.20
C LYS A 144 -1.56 -16.12 -2.07
N GLU A 145 -0.41 -16.46 -1.51
CA GLU A 145 0.04 -17.86 -1.43
C GLU A 145 0.07 -18.52 -2.83
N ASP A 146 -0.75 -19.54 -3.06
CA ASP A 146 -0.85 -20.21 -4.36
C ASP A 146 -1.96 -19.66 -5.27
N LYS A 147 -2.82 -18.77 -4.76
CA LYS A 147 -3.84 -18.09 -5.57
C LYS A 147 -3.19 -17.01 -6.41
N ILE A 148 -3.42 -17.07 -7.73
CA ILE A 148 -2.90 -16.11 -8.69
C ILE A 148 -4.04 -15.64 -9.57
N TYR A 149 -4.09 -14.33 -9.81
CA TYR A 149 -4.93 -13.69 -10.81
C TYR A 149 -4.04 -12.79 -11.68
N ILE A 150 -4.27 -12.77 -12.98
CA ILE A 150 -3.53 -11.94 -13.93
C ILE A 150 -4.54 -11.08 -14.68
N CYS A 151 -4.38 -9.77 -14.59
CA CYS A 151 -5.13 -8.80 -15.40
C CYS A 151 -4.26 -8.36 -16.58
N ASP A 152 -4.76 -8.59 -17.79
CA ASP A 152 -4.15 -8.22 -19.07
C ASP A 152 -4.85 -7.04 -19.76
N LYS A 153 -5.79 -6.38 -19.07
CA LYS A 153 -6.66 -5.33 -19.62
C LYS A 153 -6.02 -3.93 -19.68
N GLY A 154 -4.80 -3.79 -19.23
CA GLY A 154 -4.09 -2.50 -19.21
C GLY A 154 -3.74 -1.98 -20.61
N ASN A 155 -3.55 -0.67 -20.73
CA ASN A 155 -3.06 -0.02 -21.94
C ASN A 155 -1.89 0.92 -21.63
N PRO A 156 -1.05 1.29 -22.62
CA PRO A 156 0.12 2.16 -22.39
C PRO A 156 -0.21 3.54 -21.81
N GLY A 157 -1.42 4.06 -22.05
CA GLY A 157 -1.86 5.35 -21.50
C GLY A 157 -2.02 5.33 -19.97
N MET A 158 -2.11 4.16 -19.36
CA MET A 158 -2.16 4.00 -17.91
C MET A 158 -0.78 4.14 -17.23
N ALA A 159 0.31 4.23 -18.02
CA ALA A 159 1.67 4.42 -17.49
C ALA A 159 1.94 5.90 -17.15
N THR A 160 1.04 6.54 -16.43
CA THR A 160 1.14 7.93 -15.99
C THR A 160 1.34 8.04 -14.49
N ALA A 161 1.95 9.15 -14.05
CA ALA A 161 2.12 9.43 -12.62
C ALA A 161 0.73 9.52 -11.93
N GLY A 162 0.63 8.98 -10.72
CA GLY A 162 -0.61 8.95 -9.93
C GLY A 162 -1.52 7.75 -10.17
N MET A 163 -1.37 7.00 -11.27
CA MET A 163 -2.20 5.79 -11.51
C MET A 163 -2.06 4.75 -10.41
N GLY A 164 -0.85 4.59 -9.84
CA GLY A 164 -0.63 3.72 -8.68
C GLY A 164 -1.41 4.16 -7.45
N ASP A 165 -1.44 5.47 -7.21
CA ASP A 165 -2.15 6.06 -6.06
C ASP A 165 -3.66 5.88 -6.20
N VAL A 166 -4.20 6.06 -7.42
CA VAL A 166 -5.61 5.79 -7.75
C VAL A 166 -5.93 4.31 -7.49
N LEU A 167 -5.12 3.39 -8.00
CA LEU A 167 -5.31 1.96 -7.77
C LEU A 167 -5.30 1.61 -6.27
N SER A 168 -4.38 2.19 -5.51
CA SER A 168 -4.31 2.00 -4.06
C SER A 168 -5.56 2.53 -3.34
N GLY A 169 -6.10 3.65 -3.80
CA GLY A 169 -7.37 4.21 -3.35
C GLY A 169 -8.56 3.30 -3.66
N MET A 170 -8.65 2.79 -4.90
CA MET A 170 -9.73 1.88 -5.34
C MET A 170 -9.73 0.58 -4.54
N ILE A 171 -8.58 -0.08 -4.41
CA ILE A 171 -8.45 -1.32 -3.62
C ILE A 171 -8.84 -1.06 -2.16
N SER A 172 -8.36 0.05 -1.57
CA SER A 172 -8.70 0.41 -0.19
C SER A 172 -10.20 0.67 -0.03
N GLY A 173 -10.84 1.35 -0.98
CA GLY A 173 -12.28 1.59 -1.00
C GLY A 173 -13.09 0.28 -1.06
N LEU A 174 -12.65 -0.70 -1.84
CA LEU A 174 -13.27 -2.02 -1.93
C LEU A 174 -13.09 -2.84 -0.64
N ILE A 175 -11.92 -2.77 0.00
CA ILE A 175 -11.69 -3.38 1.32
C ILE A 175 -12.61 -2.74 2.38
N ALA A 176 -12.78 -1.42 2.33
CA ALA A 176 -13.69 -0.71 3.24
C ALA A 176 -15.16 -1.16 3.08
N GLN A 177 -15.55 -1.60 1.88
CA GLN A 177 -16.84 -2.19 1.56
C GLN A 177 -16.94 -3.69 1.92
N LYS A 178 -15.96 -4.23 2.68
CA LYS A 178 -15.94 -5.60 3.21
C LYS A 178 -15.60 -6.70 2.20
N LEU A 179 -15.08 -6.38 1.02
CA LEU A 179 -14.50 -7.41 0.16
C LEU A 179 -13.26 -8.01 0.85
N SER A 180 -12.97 -9.27 0.56
CA SER A 180 -11.69 -9.86 1.00
C SER A 180 -10.52 -9.14 0.32
N LEU A 181 -9.33 -9.17 0.93
CA LEU A 181 -8.16 -8.46 0.38
C LEU A 181 -7.82 -8.90 -1.04
N PHE A 182 -7.98 -10.20 -1.33
CA PHE A 182 -7.68 -10.75 -2.65
C PHE A 182 -8.73 -10.32 -3.69
N GLU A 183 -10.02 -10.41 -3.35
CA GLU A 183 -11.11 -9.98 -4.25
C GLU A 183 -11.05 -8.47 -4.50
N ALA A 184 -10.80 -7.67 -3.46
CA ALA A 184 -10.64 -6.22 -3.60
C ALA A 184 -9.45 -5.87 -4.51
N ALA A 185 -8.34 -6.61 -4.41
CA ALA A 185 -7.20 -6.41 -5.28
C ALA A 185 -7.49 -6.80 -6.74
N CYS A 186 -8.17 -7.93 -6.98
CA CYS A 186 -8.57 -8.36 -8.33
C CYS A 186 -9.53 -7.35 -8.97
N LEU A 187 -10.61 -7.00 -8.26
CA LEU A 187 -11.59 -6.07 -8.77
C LEU A 187 -11.01 -4.67 -9.01
N GLY A 188 -10.17 -4.18 -8.08
CA GLY A 188 -9.55 -2.86 -8.21
C GLY A 188 -8.58 -2.75 -9.39
N VAL A 189 -8.02 -3.86 -9.86
CA VAL A 189 -7.15 -3.89 -11.04
C VAL A 189 -7.97 -4.03 -12.34
N ASP A 190 -9.17 -4.60 -12.26
CA ASP A 190 -10.08 -4.78 -13.41
C ASP A 190 -10.89 -3.51 -13.76
N LEU A 191 -11.08 -2.58 -12.81
CA LEU A 191 -11.75 -1.30 -12.97
C LEU A 191 -10.88 -0.25 -13.65
#